data_cf55cbf4f048cfa786cd45cb4395ca04
#
_entry.id   cf55cbf4f048cfa786cd45cb4395ca04
#
_cell.length_a   1.000
_cell.length_b   1.000
_cell.length_c   1.000
_cell.angle_alpha   90.00
_cell.angle_beta   90.00
_cell.angle_gamma   90.00
#
_symmetry.space_group_name_H-M   'P 1'
#
loop_
_entity.id
_entity.type
_entity.pdbx_description
1 polymer ?
#
loop_
_entity_poly.entity_id
_entity_poly.type
_entity_poly.pdbx_seq_one_letter_code
_entity_poly.pdbx_strand_id
1 'polypeptide(L)'
;GWDGSTLVKDSATLEFGAKADYSGPSSITVTVTDGSDDKALSATLTIPLIVDPGAANRPPQVRPTAIEVAVGGQSVSADMSSWVSDPDGDDPASMTYTVSGAANGIQASVDGHTLKVQTGTGAKRGNSANLALTVRDAKGASTKAVIPVSVTGAKEPLVQLSQAQVSVDAGKSTTVDVANYATNPFTDTPIHLVGSPSSSDGISVSASGTSLTISARDGLHGTYNISYRVGDKTNDADREVTGTIAVSVRGLPDAPSGVRATANGSDAVTVSFTAGASNGADINNFT
;
A
#
# COMPACT_ATOMS: atom_id res chain seq x y z
N GLY A 1 25.30 55.24 11.01
CA GLY A 1 24.30 56.27 10.92
C GLY A 1 22.98 55.69 10.47
N TRP A 2 21.89 56.32 10.87
CA TRP A 2 20.54 55.92 10.45
C TRP A 2 20.39 56.07 8.93
N ASP A 3 19.95 55.01 8.27
CA ASP A 3 19.59 55.00 6.85
C ASP A 3 18.16 54.42 6.60
N GLY A 4 17.33 54.49 7.64
CA GLY A 4 15.92 54.12 7.53
C GLY A 4 15.08 55.20 6.82
N SER A 5 13.80 54.90 6.59
CA SER A 5 12.85 55.84 5.99
C SER A 5 12.21 56.74 7.07
N THR A 6 12.01 58.02 6.72
CA THR A 6 11.26 58.96 7.52
C THR A 6 10.11 59.51 6.70
N LEU A 7 8.89 59.44 7.20
CA LEU A 7 7.71 60.02 6.58
C LEU A 7 7.13 61.12 7.46
N VAL A 8 7.01 62.33 6.93
CA VAL A 8 6.27 63.42 7.56
C VAL A 8 4.79 63.17 7.27
N LYS A 9 4.03 62.77 8.28
CA LYS A 9 2.62 62.42 8.14
C LYS A 9 1.71 63.64 8.21
N ASP A 10 2.06 64.60 9.07
CA ASP A 10 1.40 65.88 9.21
C ASP A 10 2.35 66.87 9.92
N SER A 11 1.87 68.07 10.23
CA SER A 11 2.66 69.16 10.88
C SER A 11 3.15 68.85 12.31
N ALA A 12 2.69 67.74 12.90
CA ALA A 12 3.00 67.35 14.26
C ALA A 12 3.45 65.91 14.43
N THR A 13 3.36 65.11 13.35
CA THR A 13 3.60 63.66 13.41
C THR A 13 4.67 63.24 12.40
N LEU A 14 5.69 62.55 12.91
CA LEU A 14 6.72 61.89 12.10
C LEU A 14 6.58 60.39 12.30
N GLU A 15 6.64 59.64 11.20
CA GLU A 15 6.65 58.18 11.21
C GLU A 15 8.04 57.68 10.76
N PHE A 16 8.59 56.71 11.50
CA PHE A 16 9.95 56.24 11.27
C PHE A 16 9.92 54.75 10.98
N GLY A 17 10.66 54.32 9.96
CA GLY A 17 10.94 52.93 9.67
C GLY A 17 12.42 52.59 9.85
N ALA A 18 12.75 51.60 10.63
CA ALA A 18 14.11 51.11 10.72
C ALA A 18 14.48 50.34 9.46
N LYS A 19 15.76 50.40 9.06
CA LYS A 19 16.26 49.50 8.01
C LYS A 19 16.17 48.03 8.47
N ALA A 20 15.86 47.14 7.55
CA ALA A 20 15.96 45.72 7.83
C ALA A 20 17.36 45.38 8.39
N ASP A 21 17.40 44.54 9.41
CA ASP A 21 18.62 44.07 10.10
C ASP A 21 19.37 45.12 10.95
N TYR A 22 18.82 46.31 11.13
CA TYR A 22 19.39 47.28 12.08
C TYR A 22 18.75 47.16 13.46
N SER A 23 19.58 47.04 14.48
CA SER A 23 19.18 47.13 15.88
C SER A 23 20.19 47.95 16.69
N GLY A 24 19.73 48.60 17.77
CA GLY A 24 20.59 49.37 18.63
C GLY A 24 20.27 50.85 18.68
N PRO A 25 21.14 51.67 19.33
CA PRO A 25 20.91 53.09 19.52
C PRO A 25 21.04 53.86 18.20
N SER A 26 20.10 54.77 17.97
CA SER A 26 20.07 55.67 16.81
C SER A 26 19.55 57.05 17.25
N SER A 27 19.54 58.00 16.35
CA SER A 27 18.97 59.32 16.62
C SER A 27 18.43 59.96 15.35
N ILE A 28 17.41 60.78 15.50
CA ILE A 28 16.82 61.56 14.42
C ILE A 28 16.95 63.05 14.79
N THR A 29 17.36 63.84 13.81
CA THR A 29 17.46 65.26 13.93
C THR A 29 16.29 65.91 13.20
N VAL A 30 15.48 66.65 13.92
CA VAL A 30 14.36 67.42 13.37
C VAL A 30 14.75 68.91 13.41
N THR A 31 14.71 69.54 12.25
CA THR A 31 14.96 71.03 12.14
C THR A 31 13.65 71.69 11.79
N VAL A 32 13.29 72.70 12.56
CA VAL A 32 12.13 73.56 12.35
C VAL A 32 12.62 74.93 11.95
N THR A 33 12.04 75.50 10.91
CA THR A 33 12.35 76.86 10.40
C THR A 33 11.08 77.70 10.43
N ASP A 34 11.24 78.96 10.77
CA ASP A 34 10.15 79.96 10.88
C ASP A 34 9.87 80.73 9.59
N GLY A 35 10.59 80.39 8.50
CA GLY A 35 10.42 80.97 7.17
C GLY A 35 11.17 80.22 6.10
N SER A 36 11.07 80.62 4.84
CA SER A 36 11.73 80.06 3.67
C SER A 36 12.77 81.00 3.03
N ASP A 37 13.10 82.14 3.65
CA ASP A 37 14.08 83.11 3.14
C ASP A 37 15.43 83.04 3.90
N ASP A 38 16.43 83.74 3.39
CA ASP A 38 17.79 83.73 3.96
C ASP A 38 17.88 84.27 5.38
N LYS A 39 16.80 84.83 5.96
CA LYS A 39 16.69 85.34 7.33
C LYS A 39 15.92 84.40 8.25
N ALA A 40 15.44 83.30 7.74
CA ALA A 40 14.68 82.34 8.54
C ALA A 40 15.54 81.77 9.68
N LEU A 41 15.01 81.77 10.89
CA LEU A 41 15.62 81.16 12.05
C LEU A 41 15.27 79.70 12.11
N SER A 42 16.22 78.87 12.49
CA SER A 42 16.01 77.44 12.63
C SER A 42 16.37 76.96 14.02
N ALA A 43 15.62 75.98 14.50
CA ALA A 43 15.90 75.24 15.72
C ALA A 43 15.99 73.75 15.39
N THR A 44 16.98 73.11 15.97
CA THR A 44 17.23 71.70 15.74
C THR A 44 17.07 70.90 17.04
N LEU A 45 16.32 69.79 16.97
CA LEU A 45 16.15 68.86 18.08
C LEU A 45 16.65 67.51 17.64
N THR A 46 17.49 66.87 18.44
CA THR A 46 17.91 65.50 18.26
C THR A 46 17.10 64.56 19.18
N ILE A 47 16.40 63.63 18.62
CA ILE A 47 15.58 62.65 19.33
C ILE A 47 16.35 61.29 19.36
N PRO A 48 16.80 60.87 20.56
CA PRO A 48 17.43 59.55 20.66
C PRO A 48 16.37 58.44 20.48
N LEU A 49 16.73 57.40 19.75
CA LEU A 49 15.91 56.24 19.49
C LEU A 49 16.67 54.97 19.84
N ILE A 50 15.96 53.95 20.26
CA ILE A 50 16.48 52.59 20.35
C ILE A 50 15.63 51.77 19.42
N VAL A 51 16.27 51.16 18.41
CA VAL A 51 15.62 50.16 17.55
C VAL A 51 15.83 48.83 18.22
N ASP A 52 14.75 48.27 18.73
CA ASP A 52 14.78 46.91 19.27
C ASP A 52 15.14 45.91 18.14
N PRO A 53 16.08 44.98 18.36
CA PRO A 53 16.18 43.82 17.48
C PRO A 53 14.83 43.14 17.57
N GLY A 54 14.04 43.18 16.50
CA GLY A 54 12.83 42.35 16.41
C GLY A 54 13.22 40.94 16.86
N ALA A 55 12.39 40.27 17.65
CA ALA A 55 12.71 38.95 18.16
C ALA A 55 13.23 38.08 17.01
N ALA A 56 14.49 37.66 17.12
CA ALA A 56 15.12 36.86 16.06
C ALA A 56 14.23 35.63 15.79
N ASN A 57 13.84 35.46 14.54
CA ASN A 57 13.03 34.31 14.16
C ASN A 57 13.75 33.00 14.52
N ARG A 58 13.17 32.20 15.39
CA ARG A 58 13.70 30.92 15.84
C ARG A 58 13.04 29.80 15.05
N PRO A 59 13.79 28.75 14.70
CA PRO A 59 13.22 27.63 13.94
C PRO A 59 12.18 26.88 14.77
N PRO A 60 11.15 26.29 14.11
CA PRO A 60 10.15 25.46 14.76
C PRO A 60 10.79 24.24 15.41
N GLN A 61 10.25 23.77 16.53
CA GLN A 61 10.61 22.52 17.18
C GLN A 61 9.72 21.41 16.70
N VAL A 62 10.31 20.26 16.30
CA VAL A 62 9.59 19.17 15.65
C VAL A 62 9.84 17.86 16.40
N ARG A 63 8.76 17.16 16.79
CA ARG A 63 8.79 15.87 17.49
C ARG A 63 7.87 14.86 16.80
N PRO A 64 8.31 14.21 15.72
CA PRO A 64 7.50 13.25 14.98
C PRO A 64 7.17 12.02 15.80
N THR A 65 6.00 11.45 15.56
CA THR A 65 5.61 10.14 16.05
C THR A 65 5.90 9.08 14.99
N ALA A 66 6.30 7.88 15.42
CA ALA A 66 6.48 6.75 14.51
C ALA A 66 5.14 6.34 13.88
N ILE A 67 5.19 5.91 12.61
CA ILE A 67 4.02 5.48 11.85
C ILE A 67 4.14 3.99 11.56
N GLU A 68 3.06 3.25 11.80
CA GLU A 68 2.91 1.85 11.39
C GLU A 68 1.89 1.77 10.26
N VAL A 69 2.26 1.06 9.19
CA VAL A 69 1.40 0.83 8.03
C VAL A 69 1.35 -0.67 7.72
N ALA A 70 0.16 -1.22 7.49
CA ALA A 70 -0.01 -2.64 7.19
C ALA A 70 0.25 -2.92 5.70
N VAL A 71 0.86 -4.07 5.39
CA VAL A 71 1.01 -4.53 4.00
C VAL A 71 -0.37 -4.67 3.36
N GLY A 72 -0.56 -4.02 2.20
CA GLY A 72 -1.82 -4.07 1.45
C GLY A 72 -3.01 -3.42 2.15
N GLY A 73 -2.81 -2.82 3.34
CA GLY A 73 -3.86 -2.14 4.10
C GLY A 73 -4.17 -0.73 3.59
N GLN A 74 -5.09 -0.07 4.28
CA GLN A 74 -5.43 1.32 4.01
C GLN A 74 -4.27 2.26 4.32
N SER A 75 -4.23 3.42 3.65
CA SER A 75 -3.28 4.47 3.98
C SER A 75 -3.48 4.99 5.40
N VAL A 76 -2.38 5.27 6.08
CA VAL A 76 -2.36 5.94 7.39
C VAL A 76 -2.13 7.42 7.17
N SER A 77 -2.97 8.26 7.77
CA SER A 77 -2.81 9.71 7.73
C SER A 77 -2.36 10.23 9.08
N ALA A 78 -1.43 11.18 9.08
CA ALA A 78 -0.95 11.86 10.27
C ALA A 78 -0.96 13.37 10.05
N ASP A 79 -1.44 14.10 11.04
CA ASP A 79 -1.38 15.55 11.07
C ASP A 79 -0.04 15.98 11.65
N MET A 80 0.87 16.46 10.77
CA MET A 80 2.22 16.86 11.15
C MET A 80 2.23 18.16 11.98
N SER A 81 1.18 18.99 11.89
CA SER A 81 1.09 20.22 12.68
C SER A 81 1.05 19.93 14.19
N SER A 82 0.48 18.78 14.57
CA SER A 82 0.44 18.32 15.96
C SER A 82 1.81 17.96 16.54
N TRP A 83 2.83 17.78 15.70
CA TRP A 83 4.20 17.45 16.10
C TRP A 83 5.10 18.68 16.23
N VAL A 84 4.56 19.86 15.92
CA VAL A 84 5.33 21.09 15.80
C VAL A 84 4.92 22.07 16.88
N SER A 85 5.89 22.78 17.43
CA SER A 85 5.69 23.97 18.25
C SER A 85 6.69 25.03 17.82
N ASP A 86 6.25 26.29 17.81
CA ASP A 86 7.11 27.41 17.44
C ASP A 86 7.40 28.25 18.65
N PRO A 87 8.70 28.57 18.92
CA PRO A 87 9.08 29.43 20.05
C PRO A 87 8.64 30.89 19.89
N ASP A 88 8.31 31.33 18.68
CA ASP A 88 7.87 32.70 18.37
C ASP A 88 6.35 32.81 18.26
N GLY A 89 5.63 31.67 18.46
CA GLY A 89 4.18 31.60 18.47
C GLY A 89 3.56 31.53 17.08
N ASP A 90 4.34 31.21 16.04
CA ASP A 90 3.82 31.02 14.68
C ASP A 90 2.94 29.74 14.66
N ASP A 91 1.80 29.81 13.95
CA ASP A 91 0.84 28.71 13.89
C ASP A 91 1.41 27.54 13.07
N PRO A 92 1.58 26.34 13.68
CA PRO A 92 2.07 25.16 12.97
C PRO A 92 1.24 24.80 11.73
N ALA A 93 -0.08 25.04 11.73
CA ALA A 93 -0.94 24.73 10.59
C ALA A 93 -0.63 25.59 9.35
N SER A 94 -0.01 26.74 9.53
CA SER A 94 0.39 27.68 8.46
C SER A 94 1.79 27.42 7.90
N MET A 95 2.56 26.52 8.51
CA MET A 95 3.93 26.21 8.10
C MET A 95 3.98 25.36 6.84
N THR A 96 5.15 25.31 6.20
CA THR A 96 5.40 24.47 5.03
C THR A 96 6.04 23.15 5.47
N TYR A 97 5.47 22.04 5.00
CA TYR A 97 5.91 20.68 5.29
C TYR A 97 6.41 20.00 4.02
N THR A 98 7.59 19.42 4.07
CA THR A 98 8.12 18.58 2.99
C THR A 98 8.64 17.27 3.54
N VAL A 99 8.32 16.15 2.86
CA VAL A 99 8.74 14.81 3.26
C VAL A 99 9.41 14.12 2.08
N SER A 100 10.50 13.41 2.35
CA SER A 100 11.25 12.62 1.37
C SER A 100 11.83 11.36 2.01
N GLY A 101 12.43 10.48 1.20
CA GLY A 101 13.12 9.26 1.70
C GLY A 101 12.22 8.03 1.77
N ALA A 102 11.07 8.02 1.09
CA ALA A 102 10.25 6.82 0.94
C ALA A 102 11.05 5.71 0.22
N ALA A 103 11.04 4.50 0.79
CA ALA A 103 11.83 3.36 0.32
C ALA A 103 11.16 2.03 0.73
N ASN A 104 11.70 0.90 0.26
CA ASN A 104 11.29 -0.45 0.65
C ASN A 104 9.79 -0.73 0.48
N GLY A 105 9.19 -0.20 -0.59
CA GLY A 105 7.76 -0.32 -0.88
C GLY A 105 6.87 0.60 -0.04
N ILE A 106 7.43 1.45 0.82
CA ILE A 106 6.70 2.50 1.53
C ILE A 106 6.56 3.71 0.61
N GLN A 107 5.35 4.23 0.51
CA GLN A 107 5.02 5.44 -0.25
C GLN A 107 4.52 6.51 0.72
N ALA A 108 4.92 7.74 0.51
CA ALA A 108 4.51 8.88 1.31
C ALA A 108 4.12 10.06 0.41
N SER A 109 3.06 10.75 0.77
CA SER A 109 2.62 11.99 0.11
C SER A 109 2.18 13.01 1.17
N VAL A 110 2.36 14.28 0.84
CA VAL A 110 2.03 15.40 1.73
C VAL A 110 0.99 16.27 1.04
N ASP A 111 -0.05 16.64 1.79
CA ASP A 111 -1.07 17.60 1.39
C ASP A 111 -1.25 18.61 2.54
N GLY A 112 -0.73 19.84 2.34
CA GLY A 112 -0.61 20.82 3.40
C GLY A 112 0.24 20.31 4.56
N HIS A 113 -0.36 20.14 5.74
CA HIS A 113 0.27 19.58 6.93
C HIS A 113 -0.12 18.08 7.17
N THR A 114 -0.86 17.48 6.25
CA THR A 114 -1.26 16.07 6.36
C THR A 114 -0.29 15.18 5.60
N LEU A 115 0.35 14.26 6.31
CA LEU A 115 1.15 13.19 5.74
C LEU A 115 0.27 11.95 5.53
N LYS A 116 0.29 11.38 4.33
CA LYS A 116 -0.29 10.07 4.03
C LYS A 116 0.83 9.07 3.75
N VAL A 117 0.78 7.93 4.43
CA VAL A 117 1.73 6.83 4.25
C VAL A 117 0.95 5.57 3.87
N GLN A 118 1.41 4.86 2.86
CA GLN A 118 0.82 3.60 2.41
C GLN A 118 1.91 2.62 1.96
N THR A 119 1.54 1.36 1.87
CA THR A 119 2.39 0.34 1.25
C THR A 119 2.06 0.21 -0.23
N GLY A 120 3.10 0.19 -1.06
CA GLY A 120 3.01 -0.08 -2.49
C GLY A 120 3.55 -1.48 -2.83
N THR A 121 3.72 -1.72 -4.13
CA THR A 121 4.27 -2.97 -4.64
C THR A 121 5.66 -3.24 -4.06
N GLY A 122 5.88 -4.46 -3.58
CA GLY A 122 7.15 -4.91 -2.99
C GLY A 122 7.34 -4.58 -1.52
N ALA A 123 6.38 -3.92 -0.85
CA ALA A 123 6.38 -3.80 0.60
C ALA A 123 6.21 -5.18 1.25
N LYS A 124 6.99 -5.46 2.28
CA LYS A 124 6.93 -6.70 3.06
C LYS A 124 6.85 -6.39 4.54
N ARG A 125 6.19 -7.25 5.30
CA ARG A 125 6.22 -7.20 6.76
C ARG A 125 7.68 -7.12 7.26
N GLY A 126 7.94 -6.19 8.18
CA GLY A 126 9.28 -5.92 8.71
C GLY A 126 10.09 -4.91 7.89
N ASN A 127 9.63 -4.46 6.72
CA ASN A 127 10.27 -3.33 6.05
C ASN A 127 10.14 -2.06 6.89
N SER A 128 11.08 -1.16 6.74
CA SER A 128 11.06 0.14 7.40
C SER A 128 11.66 1.21 6.51
N ALA A 129 11.31 2.46 6.77
CA ALA A 129 11.92 3.64 6.18
C ALA A 129 12.02 4.76 7.21
N ASN A 130 13.01 5.60 7.05
CA ASN A 130 13.15 6.85 7.78
C ASN A 130 12.82 8.00 6.84
N LEU A 131 11.62 8.57 6.99
CA LEU A 131 11.23 9.72 6.17
C LEU A 131 11.87 10.98 6.73
N ALA A 132 12.54 11.74 5.87
CA ALA A 132 13.09 13.05 6.22
C ALA A 132 12.00 14.10 6.12
N LEU A 133 11.60 14.67 7.26
CA LEU A 133 10.66 15.78 7.38
C LEU A 133 11.45 17.10 7.46
N THR A 134 11.06 18.10 6.69
CA THR A 134 11.49 19.46 6.86
C THR A 134 10.28 20.34 7.10
N VAL A 135 10.28 21.10 8.19
CA VAL A 135 9.26 22.08 8.55
C VAL A 135 9.85 23.46 8.45
N ARG A 136 9.17 24.39 7.79
CA ARG A 136 9.61 25.75 7.59
C ARG A 136 8.49 26.73 7.96
N ASP A 137 8.79 27.72 8.78
CA ASP A 137 7.89 28.82 9.12
C ASP A 137 7.76 29.84 7.99
N ALA A 138 6.83 30.79 8.16
CA ALA A 138 6.56 31.86 7.18
C ALA A 138 7.72 32.84 7.02
N LYS A 139 8.58 32.96 8.03
CA LYS A 139 9.73 33.88 8.05
C LYS A 139 11.02 33.21 7.54
N GLY A 140 10.97 31.92 7.26
CA GLY A 140 12.01 31.15 6.54
C GLY A 140 12.93 30.30 7.41
N ALA A 141 12.81 30.30 8.74
CA ALA A 141 13.55 29.38 9.58
C ALA A 141 13.00 27.95 9.44
N SER A 142 13.85 26.96 9.55
CA SER A 142 13.45 25.57 9.29
C SER A 142 14.14 24.58 10.20
N THR A 143 13.44 23.47 10.48
CA THR A 143 13.95 22.32 11.23
C THR A 143 13.75 21.03 10.42
N LYS A 144 14.74 20.15 10.54
CA LYS A 144 14.68 18.79 9.98
C LYS A 144 14.46 17.78 11.09
N ALA A 145 13.62 16.81 10.81
CA ALA A 145 13.34 15.69 11.71
C ALA A 145 13.20 14.40 10.90
N VAL A 146 13.15 13.26 11.60
CA VAL A 146 12.99 11.93 11.00
C VAL A 146 11.68 11.32 11.50
N ILE A 147 10.86 10.83 10.58
CA ILE A 147 9.65 10.07 10.88
C ILE A 147 9.98 8.59 10.66
N PRO A 148 10.09 7.76 11.71
CA PRO A 148 10.26 6.33 11.56
C PRO A 148 8.95 5.73 11.03
N VAL A 149 9.05 4.91 9.97
CA VAL A 149 7.91 4.16 9.42
C VAL A 149 8.26 2.68 9.45
N SER A 150 7.34 1.86 9.95
CA SER A 150 7.45 0.40 9.94
C SER A 150 6.26 -0.24 9.24
N VAL A 151 6.53 -1.36 8.54
CA VAL A 151 5.52 -2.14 7.84
C VAL A 151 5.13 -3.34 8.69
N THR A 152 3.87 -3.39 9.10
CA THR A 152 3.29 -4.51 9.85
C THR A 152 2.62 -5.51 8.91
N GLY A 153 2.27 -6.71 9.40
CA GLY A 153 1.47 -7.68 8.67
C GLY A 153 0.08 -7.14 8.33
N ALA A 154 -0.53 -7.68 7.28
CA ALA A 154 -1.90 -7.35 6.92
C ALA A 154 -2.87 -7.73 8.07
N LYS A 155 -3.87 -6.90 8.30
CA LYS A 155 -4.91 -7.11 9.34
C LYS A 155 -6.09 -7.90 8.79
N GLU A 156 -6.24 -7.98 7.48
CA GLU A 156 -7.29 -8.73 6.79
C GLU A 156 -7.14 -10.24 7.05
N PRO A 157 -8.23 -11.01 7.10
CA PRO A 157 -8.18 -12.45 7.26
C PRO A 157 -7.40 -13.12 6.11
N LEU A 158 -7.05 -14.39 6.26
CA LEU A 158 -6.46 -15.18 5.17
C LEU A 158 -7.50 -15.45 4.08
N VAL A 159 -7.03 -15.72 2.88
CA VAL A 159 -7.86 -16.28 1.80
C VAL A 159 -8.52 -17.56 2.30
N GLN A 160 -9.82 -17.69 2.09
CA GLN A 160 -10.55 -18.93 2.40
C GLN A 160 -10.78 -19.71 1.12
N LEU A 161 -10.44 -21.00 1.14
CA LEU A 161 -10.61 -21.90 0.00
C LEU A 161 -11.69 -22.92 0.30
N SER A 162 -12.61 -23.11 -0.64
CA SER A 162 -13.52 -24.27 -0.68
C SER A 162 -12.94 -25.37 -1.58
N GLN A 163 -13.28 -26.61 -1.28
CA GLN A 163 -12.81 -27.76 -2.06
C GLN A 163 -13.45 -27.76 -3.45
N ALA A 164 -12.63 -27.81 -4.48
CA ALA A 164 -13.06 -28.02 -5.85
C ALA A 164 -13.19 -29.55 -6.14
N GLN A 165 -14.19 -29.91 -6.94
CA GLN A 165 -14.37 -31.28 -7.45
C GLN A 165 -14.50 -31.21 -8.96
N VAL A 166 -13.72 -32.02 -9.67
CA VAL A 166 -13.75 -32.12 -11.14
C VAL A 166 -13.74 -33.56 -11.60
N SER A 167 -14.31 -33.77 -12.75
CA SER A 167 -14.26 -35.10 -13.44
C SER A 167 -13.50 -34.93 -14.73
N VAL A 168 -12.72 -35.94 -15.08
CA VAL A 168 -11.98 -36.02 -16.34
C VAL A 168 -11.95 -37.48 -16.83
N ASP A 169 -12.07 -37.72 -18.14
CA ASP A 169 -11.92 -39.02 -18.72
C ASP A 169 -10.43 -39.37 -18.86
N ALA A 170 -10.12 -40.66 -18.73
CA ALA A 170 -8.76 -41.19 -19.00
C ALA A 170 -8.27 -40.75 -20.39
N GLY A 171 -7.03 -40.27 -20.47
CA GLY A 171 -6.43 -39.74 -21.70
C GLY A 171 -6.92 -38.35 -22.10
N LYS A 172 -7.73 -37.67 -21.26
CA LYS A 172 -8.26 -36.33 -21.52
C LYS A 172 -7.79 -35.31 -20.48
N SER A 173 -8.15 -34.06 -20.72
CA SER A 173 -7.82 -32.94 -19.84
C SER A 173 -9.08 -32.15 -19.50
N THR A 174 -9.07 -31.52 -18.31
CA THR A 174 -10.07 -30.56 -17.85
C THR A 174 -9.36 -29.34 -17.25
N THR A 175 -10.05 -28.20 -17.16
CA THR A 175 -9.49 -27.00 -16.58
C THR A 175 -10.39 -26.51 -15.45
N VAL A 176 -9.77 -26.08 -14.36
CA VAL A 176 -10.44 -25.46 -13.21
C VAL A 176 -9.76 -24.15 -12.84
N ASP A 177 -10.55 -23.11 -12.68
CA ASP A 177 -10.06 -21.83 -12.14
C ASP A 177 -10.25 -21.82 -10.62
N VAL A 178 -9.13 -21.87 -9.87
CA VAL A 178 -9.17 -21.91 -8.41
C VAL A 178 -9.69 -20.63 -7.79
N ALA A 179 -9.69 -19.50 -8.52
CA ALA A 179 -10.27 -18.25 -8.05
C ALA A 179 -11.77 -18.36 -7.77
N ASN A 180 -12.48 -19.24 -8.51
CA ASN A 180 -13.91 -19.48 -8.29
C ASN A 180 -14.22 -20.21 -6.96
N TYR A 181 -13.20 -20.77 -6.32
CA TYR A 181 -13.29 -21.50 -5.05
C TYR A 181 -12.63 -20.75 -3.90
N ALA A 182 -12.27 -19.48 -4.12
CA ALA A 182 -11.58 -18.66 -3.15
C ALA A 182 -12.43 -17.46 -2.71
N THR A 183 -12.47 -17.19 -1.41
CA THR A 183 -12.92 -15.92 -0.86
C THR A 183 -11.68 -15.11 -0.51
N ASN A 184 -11.43 -14.07 -1.31
CA ASN A 184 -10.28 -13.17 -1.14
C ASN A 184 -10.70 -11.94 -0.33
N PRO A 185 -10.04 -11.64 0.81
CA PRO A 185 -10.36 -10.45 1.60
C PRO A 185 -9.95 -9.13 0.89
N PHE A 186 -9.04 -9.21 -0.09
CA PHE A 186 -8.63 -8.06 -0.90
C PHE A 186 -9.40 -8.07 -2.23
N THR A 187 -10.44 -7.23 -2.30
CA THR A 187 -11.31 -7.17 -3.48
C THR A 187 -10.71 -6.41 -4.66
N ASP A 188 -9.65 -5.64 -4.42
CA ASP A 188 -8.95 -4.81 -5.40
C ASP A 188 -7.86 -5.55 -6.19
N THR A 189 -7.48 -6.75 -5.77
CA THR A 189 -6.41 -7.53 -6.40
C THR A 189 -6.75 -9.02 -6.33
N PRO A 190 -6.69 -9.76 -7.46
CA PRO A 190 -6.97 -11.19 -7.46
C PRO A 190 -5.91 -11.97 -6.65
N ILE A 191 -6.28 -13.19 -6.23
CA ILE A 191 -5.32 -14.16 -5.72
C ILE A 191 -4.37 -14.60 -6.84
N HIS A 192 -3.25 -15.18 -6.47
CA HIS A 192 -2.30 -15.78 -7.42
C HIS A 192 -1.83 -17.14 -6.91
N LEU A 193 -1.44 -18.03 -7.83
CA LEU A 193 -0.84 -19.32 -7.48
C LEU A 193 0.61 -19.12 -7.01
N VAL A 194 0.99 -19.91 -5.99
CA VAL A 194 2.34 -19.90 -5.43
C VAL A 194 3.01 -21.25 -5.66
N GLY A 195 4.11 -21.23 -6.41
CA GLY A 195 4.83 -22.47 -6.77
C GLY A 195 4.06 -23.34 -7.76
N SER A 196 4.50 -24.58 -7.90
CA SER A 196 3.86 -25.55 -8.76
C SER A 196 2.86 -26.40 -7.98
N PRO A 197 1.68 -26.69 -8.55
CA PRO A 197 0.75 -27.68 -7.97
C PRO A 197 1.40 -29.05 -7.89
N SER A 198 1.03 -29.84 -6.89
CA SER A 198 1.44 -31.23 -6.75
C SER A 198 0.28 -32.18 -7.08
N SER A 199 0.57 -33.27 -7.71
CA SER A 199 -0.41 -34.30 -8.10
C SER A 199 0.12 -35.71 -7.86
N SER A 200 -0.78 -36.68 -7.84
CA SER A 200 -0.45 -38.10 -7.77
C SER A 200 0.02 -38.65 -9.14
N ASP A 201 0.69 -39.78 -9.13
CA ASP A 201 1.11 -40.47 -10.35
C ASP A 201 -0.07 -40.70 -11.33
N GLY A 202 0.18 -40.43 -12.59
CA GLY A 202 -0.82 -40.55 -13.65
C GLY A 202 -1.66 -39.31 -13.90
N ILE A 203 -1.59 -38.30 -13.01
CA ILE A 203 -2.20 -36.99 -13.18
C ILE A 203 -1.07 -35.97 -13.42
N SER A 204 -1.17 -35.20 -14.48
CA SER A 204 -0.31 -34.02 -14.70
C SER A 204 -1.12 -32.76 -14.58
N VAL A 205 -0.49 -31.73 -14.02
CA VAL A 205 -1.11 -30.41 -13.79
C VAL A 205 -0.21 -29.33 -14.32
N SER A 206 -0.77 -28.42 -15.10
CA SER A 206 -0.12 -27.20 -15.52
C SER A 206 -0.94 -25.99 -15.07
N ALA A 207 -0.26 -24.88 -14.71
CA ALA A 207 -0.88 -23.67 -14.20
C ALA A 207 -0.70 -22.52 -15.18
N SER A 208 -1.76 -21.70 -15.36
CA SER A 208 -1.73 -20.45 -16.10
C SER A 208 -2.63 -19.42 -15.39
N GLY A 209 -2.02 -18.38 -14.80
CA GLY A 209 -2.75 -17.46 -13.91
C GLY A 209 -3.30 -18.22 -12.71
N THR A 210 -4.63 -18.21 -12.51
CA THR A 210 -5.34 -18.99 -11.48
C THR A 210 -5.96 -20.26 -12.01
N SER A 211 -5.81 -20.56 -13.31
CA SER A 211 -6.36 -21.76 -13.95
C SER A 211 -5.38 -22.91 -13.90
N LEU A 212 -5.87 -24.08 -13.50
CA LEU A 212 -5.16 -25.34 -13.50
C LEU A 212 -5.73 -26.26 -14.59
N THR A 213 -4.90 -26.66 -15.55
CA THR A 213 -5.24 -27.71 -16.54
C THR A 213 -4.76 -29.02 -16.01
N ILE A 214 -5.70 -29.96 -15.84
CA ILE A 214 -5.53 -31.27 -15.23
C ILE A 214 -5.67 -32.29 -16.34
N SER A 215 -4.67 -33.15 -16.54
CA SER A 215 -4.65 -34.20 -17.56
C SER A 215 -4.48 -35.54 -16.90
N ALA A 216 -5.37 -36.48 -17.22
CA ALA A 216 -5.30 -37.85 -16.76
C ALA A 216 -4.62 -38.73 -17.81
N ARG A 217 -3.69 -39.61 -17.38
CA ARG A 217 -3.06 -40.59 -18.25
C ARG A 217 -4.11 -41.57 -18.77
N ASP A 218 -3.88 -42.09 -19.97
CA ASP A 218 -4.72 -43.13 -20.56
C ASP A 218 -4.75 -44.38 -19.68
N GLY A 219 -5.91 -45.02 -19.57
CA GLY A 219 -6.15 -46.17 -18.73
C GLY A 219 -6.25 -45.91 -17.23
N LEU A 220 -6.15 -44.65 -16.80
CA LEU A 220 -6.31 -44.27 -15.40
C LEU A 220 -7.78 -44.25 -14.99
N HIS A 221 -8.11 -44.64 -13.76
CA HIS A 221 -9.45 -44.50 -13.18
C HIS A 221 -9.36 -44.34 -11.65
N GLY A 222 -10.43 -43.82 -11.04
CA GLY A 222 -10.50 -43.62 -9.60
C GLY A 222 -10.41 -42.13 -9.18
N THR A 223 -10.17 -41.90 -7.91
CA THR A 223 -10.12 -40.51 -7.32
C THR A 223 -8.69 -40.14 -6.94
N TYR A 224 -8.31 -38.94 -7.31
CA TYR A 224 -6.99 -38.37 -7.09
C TYR A 224 -7.13 -36.99 -6.45
N ASN A 225 -6.09 -36.55 -5.75
CA ASN A 225 -6.05 -35.23 -5.15
C ASN A 225 -4.90 -34.42 -5.75
N ILE A 226 -5.19 -33.18 -6.05
CA ILE A 226 -4.20 -32.16 -6.43
C ILE A 226 -4.11 -31.17 -5.29
N SER A 227 -2.90 -30.83 -4.87
CA SER A 227 -2.65 -29.78 -3.90
C SER A 227 -2.03 -28.58 -4.59
N TYR A 228 -2.51 -27.38 -4.25
CA TYR A 228 -2.01 -26.11 -4.76
C TYR A 228 -1.94 -25.07 -3.64
N ARG A 229 -1.13 -24.03 -3.82
CA ARG A 229 -1.07 -22.91 -2.89
C ARG A 229 -1.46 -21.63 -3.59
N VAL A 230 -2.13 -20.75 -2.84
CA VAL A 230 -2.49 -19.41 -3.28
C VAL A 230 -1.94 -18.38 -2.30
N GLY A 231 -1.54 -17.24 -2.85
CA GLY A 231 -1.19 -16.03 -2.11
C GLY A 231 -2.18 -14.91 -2.41
N ASP A 232 -2.24 -13.95 -1.51
CA ASP A 232 -2.95 -12.69 -1.69
C ASP A 232 -1.99 -11.57 -2.16
N LYS A 233 -2.49 -10.33 -2.30
CA LYS A 233 -1.70 -9.20 -2.79
C LYS A 233 -0.50 -8.82 -1.92
N THR A 234 -0.42 -9.29 -0.68
CA THR A 234 0.67 -8.96 0.24
C THR A 234 1.97 -9.67 -0.12
N ASN A 235 1.89 -10.81 -0.83
CA ASN A 235 3.01 -11.71 -1.11
C ASN A 235 3.77 -12.14 0.17
N ASP A 236 3.06 -12.22 1.29
CA ASP A 236 3.60 -12.69 2.57
C ASP A 236 3.43 -14.21 2.64
N ALA A 237 4.56 -14.93 2.78
CA ALA A 237 4.57 -16.40 2.85
C ALA A 237 3.73 -16.96 4.02
N ASP A 238 3.61 -16.20 5.11
CA ASP A 238 2.79 -16.60 6.26
C ASP A 238 1.28 -16.47 5.98
N ARG A 239 0.91 -15.91 4.84
CA ARG A 239 -0.48 -15.75 4.40
C ARG A 239 -0.86 -16.65 3.23
N GLU A 240 0.07 -17.49 2.77
CA GLU A 240 -0.22 -18.49 1.75
C GLU A 240 -1.15 -19.56 2.30
N VAL A 241 -2.15 -19.96 1.50
CA VAL A 241 -3.15 -20.96 1.88
C VAL A 241 -3.08 -22.12 0.89
N THR A 242 -3.11 -23.35 1.43
CA THR A 242 -3.13 -24.58 0.64
C THR A 242 -4.57 -25.02 0.37
N GLY A 243 -4.86 -25.26 -0.90
CA GLY A 243 -6.13 -25.84 -1.37
C GLY A 243 -5.95 -27.22 -1.97
N THR A 244 -7.05 -27.94 -2.10
CA THR A 244 -7.11 -29.26 -2.73
C THR A 244 -8.22 -29.32 -3.77
N ILE A 245 -7.97 -30.07 -4.85
CA ILE A 245 -8.96 -30.42 -5.87
C ILE A 245 -9.12 -31.95 -5.85
N ALA A 246 -10.33 -32.41 -5.66
CA ALA A 246 -10.66 -33.82 -5.84
C ALA A 246 -10.95 -34.08 -7.32
N VAL A 247 -10.18 -34.97 -7.94
CA VAL A 247 -10.30 -35.33 -9.35
C VAL A 247 -10.84 -36.75 -9.47
N SER A 248 -12.02 -36.89 -10.06
CA SER A 248 -12.60 -38.18 -10.40
C SER A 248 -12.23 -38.51 -11.85
N VAL A 249 -11.40 -39.53 -12.04
CA VAL A 249 -11.01 -40.01 -13.36
C VAL A 249 -11.93 -41.19 -13.76
N ARG A 250 -12.60 -41.04 -14.90
CA ARG A 250 -13.45 -42.05 -15.47
C ARG A 250 -12.65 -42.85 -16.49
N GLY A 251 -12.51 -44.16 -16.22
CA GLY A 251 -11.86 -45.10 -17.13
C GLY A 251 -12.84 -45.85 -18.02
N LEU A 252 -12.30 -46.62 -18.94
CA LEU A 252 -13.11 -47.62 -19.68
C LEU A 252 -13.59 -48.70 -18.71
N PRO A 253 -14.81 -49.23 -18.87
CA PRO A 253 -15.25 -50.38 -18.08
C PRO A 253 -14.38 -51.60 -18.34
N ASP A 254 -14.23 -52.42 -17.31
CA ASP A 254 -13.53 -53.69 -17.43
C ASP A 254 -14.33 -54.66 -18.30
N ALA A 255 -13.61 -55.56 -18.95
CA ALA A 255 -14.25 -56.65 -19.74
C ALA A 255 -15.15 -57.53 -18.86
N PRO A 256 -16.27 -58.00 -19.37
CA PRO A 256 -17.08 -59.02 -18.68
C PRO A 256 -16.28 -60.25 -18.36
N SER A 257 -16.59 -60.90 -17.24
CA SER A 257 -15.94 -62.12 -16.78
C SER A 257 -16.97 -63.25 -16.55
N GLY A 258 -16.49 -64.46 -16.30
CA GLY A 258 -17.36 -65.63 -15.99
C GLY A 258 -18.29 -66.00 -17.10
N VAL A 259 -17.89 -65.72 -18.35
CA VAL A 259 -18.71 -66.00 -19.54
C VAL A 259 -19.01 -67.53 -19.67
N ARG A 260 -20.29 -67.85 -19.76
CA ARG A 260 -20.78 -69.20 -19.93
C ARG A 260 -21.81 -69.23 -21.06
N ALA A 261 -21.71 -70.20 -21.90
CA ALA A 261 -22.68 -70.45 -22.96
C ALA A 261 -23.42 -71.76 -22.67
N THR A 262 -24.72 -71.76 -22.73
CA THR A 262 -25.58 -72.94 -22.54
C THR A 262 -26.51 -73.09 -23.74
N ALA A 263 -26.56 -74.27 -24.34
CA ALA A 263 -27.48 -74.52 -25.44
C ALA A 263 -28.94 -74.35 -24.97
N ASN A 264 -29.73 -73.65 -25.76
CA ASN A 264 -31.16 -73.42 -25.49
C ASN A 264 -31.97 -73.83 -26.72
N GLY A 265 -32.17 -75.17 -26.84
CA GLY A 265 -32.74 -75.76 -27.99
C GLY A 265 -31.71 -76.11 -29.10
N SER A 266 -32.18 -76.29 -30.33
CA SER A 266 -31.33 -76.68 -31.47
C SER A 266 -30.62 -75.55 -32.18
N ASP A 267 -31.09 -74.31 -31.97
CA ASP A 267 -30.73 -73.12 -32.76
C ASP A 267 -30.51 -71.85 -31.92
N ALA A 268 -30.47 -72.00 -30.63
CA ALA A 268 -30.23 -70.88 -29.73
C ALA A 268 -29.19 -71.18 -28.62
N VAL A 269 -28.43 -70.20 -28.20
CA VAL A 269 -27.50 -70.29 -27.11
C VAL A 269 -27.77 -69.15 -26.15
N THR A 270 -27.91 -69.41 -24.85
CA THR A 270 -27.96 -68.44 -23.83
C THR A 270 -26.54 -68.16 -23.32
N VAL A 271 -26.10 -66.91 -23.38
CA VAL A 271 -24.82 -66.49 -22.84
C VAL A 271 -25.07 -65.68 -21.54
N SER A 272 -24.43 -66.13 -20.49
CA SER A 272 -24.40 -65.39 -19.20
C SER A 272 -22.99 -64.97 -18.88
N PHE A 273 -22.87 -63.81 -18.25
CA PHE A 273 -21.58 -63.22 -17.82
C PHE A 273 -21.77 -62.32 -16.60
N THR A 274 -20.69 -62.06 -15.95
CA THR A 274 -20.62 -60.98 -14.88
C THR A 274 -20.06 -59.71 -15.49
N ALA A 275 -20.76 -58.60 -15.33
CA ALA A 275 -20.28 -57.32 -15.76
C ALA A 275 -18.95 -56.96 -15.07
N GLY A 276 -18.04 -56.35 -15.78
CA GLY A 276 -16.82 -55.77 -15.22
C GLY A 276 -17.08 -54.54 -14.39
N ALA A 277 -16.03 -54.00 -13.76
CA ALA A 277 -16.12 -52.75 -13.04
C ALA A 277 -16.45 -51.60 -14.02
N SER A 278 -17.27 -50.65 -13.57
CA SER A 278 -17.69 -49.51 -14.39
C SER A 278 -16.63 -48.41 -14.53
N ASN A 279 -15.64 -48.38 -13.62
CA ASN A 279 -14.51 -47.45 -13.61
C ASN A 279 -14.92 -45.95 -13.66
N GLY A 280 -16.04 -45.60 -13.00
CA GLY A 280 -16.47 -44.23 -12.77
C GLY A 280 -17.56 -43.69 -13.69
N ALA A 281 -18.10 -44.54 -14.61
CA ALA A 281 -19.29 -44.21 -15.38
C ALA A 281 -20.19 -45.46 -15.49
N ASP A 282 -21.50 -45.28 -15.46
CA ASP A 282 -22.45 -46.40 -15.54
C ASP A 282 -22.31 -47.17 -16.86
N ILE A 283 -22.39 -48.52 -16.79
CA ILE A 283 -22.43 -49.36 -17.98
C ILE A 283 -23.87 -49.37 -18.47
N ASN A 284 -24.12 -48.82 -19.66
CA ASN A 284 -25.46 -48.65 -20.19
C ASN A 284 -25.89 -49.79 -21.11
N ASN A 285 -24.96 -50.46 -21.76
CA ASN A 285 -25.24 -51.62 -22.63
C ASN A 285 -24.05 -52.58 -22.78
N PHE A 286 -24.29 -53.74 -23.30
CA PHE A 286 -23.31 -54.72 -23.70
C PHE A 286 -23.56 -55.08 -25.18
N THR A 287 -22.53 -55.08 -25.99
CA THR A 287 -22.58 -55.42 -27.43
C THR A 287 -21.64 -56.55 -27.77
#